data_47b9cb837cc855d8f12aa84a34c14851
#
_entry.id   47b9cb837cc855d8f12aa84a34c14851
#
_cell.length_a   1.000
_cell.length_b   1.000
_cell.length_c   1.000
_cell.angle_alpha   90.00
_cell.angle_beta   90.00
_cell.angle_gamma   90.00
#
_symmetry.space_group_name_H-M   'P 1'
#
loop_
_entity.id
_entity.type
_entity.pdbx_description
1 polymer ?
#
loop_
_entity_poly.entity_id
_entity_poly.type
_entity_poly.pdbx_seq_one_letter_code
_entity_poly.pdbx_strand_id
1 'polypeptide(L)'
;MIDRPLLMKKRVEFEGKKHLDAALSQGRGVILVSAHFGNFPLMLGKLSMEGYKTGAIMRPMRDNRAEKFFIEKRRKFKIRTIYSQPRQACVENTIKALRNNEIVFIPIDQNFGTGGVFVNFFGKKAATATGPVVLALRTKAMILPCFIVRQKDDTHKIIFEPPIDLEKDRLRKGIIIDTTQRLTDIIEAYIRIYPAEWGWIHRRWKSKPNLKEGGV
;
A
#
# COMPACT_ATOMS: atom_id res chain seq x y z
N MET A 1 16.07 -1.96 14.81
CA MET A 1 16.42 -0.85 13.89
C MET A 1 15.45 0.32 14.02
N ILE A 2 14.16 0.09 14.03
CA ILE A 2 13.13 1.14 14.16
C ILE A 2 13.36 2.07 15.38
N ASP A 3 13.80 1.54 16.51
CA ASP A 3 14.06 2.33 17.73
C ASP A 3 15.38 3.11 17.74
N ARG A 4 16.15 3.06 16.65
CA ARG A 4 17.46 3.74 16.52
C ARG A 4 17.46 4.65 15.28
N PRO A 5 17.04 5.92 15.41
CA PRO A 5 16.90 6.84 14.29
C PRO A 5 18.17 7.03 13.45
N LEU A 6 19.31 7.21 14.08
CA LEU A 6 20.60 7.37 13.39
C LEU A 6 20.96 6.14 12.54
N LEU A 7 20.69 4.93 13.07
CA LEU A 7 20.95 3.69 12.36
C LEU A 7 20.00 3.54 11.16
N MET A 8 18.74 3.91 11.34
CA MET A 8 17.75 3.91 10.24
C MET A 8 18.16 4.88 9.13
N LYS A 9 18.66 6.08 9.49
CA LYS A 9 19.12 7.07 8.52
C LYS A 9 20.28 6.54 7.66
N LYS A 10 21.22 5.79 8.27
CA LYS A 10 22.40 5.25 7.60
C LYS A 10 22.14 3.96 6.81
N ARG A 11 21.14 3.17 7.20
CA ARG A 11 20.93 1.81 6.68
C ARG A 11 19.67 1.67 5.82
N VAL A 12 18.94 2.75 5.58
CA VAL A 12 17.76 2.75 4.72
C VAL A 12 17.86 3.88 3.72
N GLU A 13 18.00 3.51 2.46
CA GLU A 13 18.15 4.43 1.33
C GLU A 13 16.87 4.51 0.51
N PHE A 14 16.73 5.59 -0.26
CA PHE A 14 15.65 5.78 -1.21
C PHE A 14 16.14 5.66 -2.64
N GLU A 15 15.37 4.94 -3.46
CA GLU A 15 15.46 4.93 -4.91
C GLU A 15 14.16 5.49 -5.50
N GLY A 16 14.25 6.34 -6.51
CA GLY A 16 13.07 6.95 -7.12
C GLY A 16 12.33 7.96 -6.22
N LYS A 17 12.95 8.51 -5.15
CA LYS A 17 12.35 9.49 -4.24
C LYS A 17 11.73 10.68 -4.96
N LYS A 18 12.28 11.08 -6.11
CA LYS A 18 11.72 12.13 -6.98
C LYS A 18 10.27 11.87 -7.38
N HIS A 19 9.84 10.61 -7.50
CA HIS A 19 8.46 10.25 -7.83
C HIS A 19 7.51 10.57 -6.67
N LEU A 20 7.94 10.32 -5.44
CA LEU A 20 7.18 10.67 -4.24
C LEU A 20 7.06 12.20 -4.10
N ASP A 21 8.18 12.90 -4.22
CA ASP A 21 8.22 14.37 -4.07
C ASP A 21 7.37 15.05 -5.15
N ALA A 22 7.46 14.59 -6.40
CA ALA A 22 6.62 15.08 -7.50
C ALA A 22 5.12 14.77 -7.29
N ALA A 23 4.79 13.61 -6.76
CA ALA A 23 3.40 13.26 -6.46
C ALA A 23 2.83 14.15 -5.35
N LEU A 24 3.58 14.39 -4.27
CA LEU A 24 3.17 15.26 -3.15
C LEU A 24 3.10 16.73 -3.54
N SER A 25 3.95 17.21 -4.47
CA SER A 25 3.91 18.60 -4.95
C SER A 25 2.59 18.96 -5.62
N GLN A 26 1.81 17.97 -6.06
CA GLN A 26 0.46 18.19 -6.60
C GLN A 26 -0.57 18.58 -5.51
N GLY A 27 -0.24 18.47 -4.23
CA GLY A 27 -1.13 18.86 -3.13
C GLY A 27 -2.37 17.98 -2.94
N ARG A 28 -2.41 16.79 -3.59
CA ARG A 28 -3.60 15.91 -3.63
C ARG A 28 -3.47 14.67 -2.73
N GLY A 29 -2.33 14.54 -2.02
CA GLY A 29 -1.98 13.35 -1.25
C GLY A 29 -1.54 12.17 -2.12
N VAL A 30 -0.98 11.16 -1.47
CA VAL A 30 -0.43 9.98 -2.14
C VAL A 30 -0.98 8.70 -1.51
N ILE A 31 -1.52 7.83 -2.34
CA ILE A 31 -1.85 6.46 -1.97
C ILE A 31 -0.64 5.60 -2.28
N LEU A 32 0.10 5.22 -1.24
CA LEU A 32 1.27 4.36 -1.37
C LEU A 32 0.82 2.91 -1.42
N VAL A 33 0.84 2.32 -2.61
CA VAL A 33 0.40 0.93 -2.81
C VAL A 33 1.59 -0.02 -2.75
N SER A 34 1.42 -1.09 -2.02
CA SER A 34 2.43 -2.15 -1.87
C SER A 34 1.77 -3.51 -1.58
N ALA A 35 2.57 -4.42 -1.07
CA ALA A 35 2.19 -5.71 -0.54
C ALA A 35 2.67 -5.86 0.92
N HIS A 36 2.31 -6.96 1.57
CA HIS A 36 2.99 -7.42 2.80
C HIS A 36 4.37 -7.96 2.42
N PHE A 37 5.23 -7.03 2.01
CA PHE A 37 6.50 -7.27 1.34
C PHE A 37 7.61 -6.52 2.09
N GLY A 38 8.70 -7.20 2.36
CA GLY A 38 9.83 -6.66 3.09
C GLY A 38 9.44 -6.11 4.45
N ASN A 39 10.26 -5.20 4.95
CA ASN A 39 9.99 -4.53 6.22
C ASN A 39 9.21 -3.22 6.01
N PHE A 40 7.95 -3.31 5.54
CA PHE A 40 7.11 -2.12 5.33
C PHE A 40 6.88 -1.27 6.61
N PRO A 41 6.89 -1.79 7.85
CA PRO A 41 6.89 -0.94 9.04
C PRO A 41 8.14 -0.05 9.13
N LEU A 42 9.30 -0.57 8.74
CA LEU A 42 10.53 0.21 8.66
C LEU A 42 10.44 1.29 7.57
N MET A 43 9.84 0.99 6.42
CA MET A 43 9.57 1.95 5.35
C MET A 43 8.74 3.12 5.85
N LEU A 44 7.61 2.85 6.51
CA LEU A 44 6.74 3.90 7.07
C LEU A 44 7.48 4.74 8.13
N GLY A 45 8.26 4.10 8.98
CA GLY A 45 9.10 4.78 9.98
C GLY A 45 10.13 5.70 9.32
N LYS A 46 10.81 5.24 8.27
CA LYS A 46 11.78 6.06 7.51
C LYS A 46 11.12 7.26 6.86
N LEU A 47 9.98 7.07 6.19
CA LEU A 47 9.22 8.16 5.58
C LEU A 47 8.84 9.23 6.61
N SER A 48 8.32 8.81 7.76
CA SER A 48 7.95 9.74 8.81
C SER A 48 9.16 10.50 9.38
N MET A 49 10.31 9.85 9.52
CA MET A 49 11.56 10.50 9.96
C MET A 49 12.10 11.53 8.96
N GLU A 50 11.84 11.35 7.68
CA GLU A 50 12.18 12.31 6.62
C GLU A 50 11.15 13.46 6.52
N GLY A 51 10.18 13.52 7.46
CA GLY A 51 9.22 14.61 7.56
C GLY A 51 7.91 14.40 6.78
N TYR A 52 7.74 13.25 6.10
CA TYR A 52 6.50 12.96 5.41
C TYR A 52 5.37 12.61 6.38
N LYS A 53 4.20 13.21 6.21
CA LYS A 53 2.99 12.84 6.95
C LYS A 53 2.49 11.49 6.44
N THR A 54 2.68 10.43 7.20
CA THR A 54 2.33 9.07 6.80
C THR A 54 1.22 8.49 7.64
N GLY A 55 0.32 7.78 7.00
CA GLY A 55 -0.71 6.95 7.63
C GLY A 55 -0.75 5.56 7.00
N ALA A 56 -1.33 4.61 7.72
CA ALA A 56 -1.53 3.26 7.22
C ALA A 56 -2.90 2.73 7.60
N ILE A 57 -3.57 2.05 6.65
CA ILE A 57 -4.82 1.34 6.92
C ILE A 57 -4.47 0.01 7.57
N MET A 58 -5.03 -0.22 8.74
CA MET A 58 -4.73 -1.41 9.56
C MET A 58 -6.00 -2.02 10.14
N ARG A 59 -5.98 -3.34 10.28
CA ARG A 59 -6.99 -4.04 11.06
C ARG A 59 -6.60 -3.98 12.54
N PRO A 60 -7.54 -3.71 13.47
CA PRO A 60 -7.26 -3.83 14.90
C PRO A 60 -6.77 -5.24 15.22
N MET A 61 -5.80 -5.37 16.09
CA MET A 61 -5.33 -6.67 16.55
C MET A 61 -6.32 -7.28 17.52
N ARG A 62 -6.40 -8.60 17.55
CA ARG A 62 -7.27 -9.32 18.51
C ARG A 62 -6.76 -9.23 19.94
N ASP A 63 -5.45 -9.21 20.11
CA ASP A 63 -4.79 -9.05 21.41
C ASP A 63 -4.63 -7.56 21.73
N ASN A 64 -5.27 -7.10 22.81
CA ASN A 64 -5.25 -5.71 23.23
C ASN A 64 -3.87 -5.23 23.69
N ARG A 65 -3.01 -6.11 24.22
CA ARG A 65 -1.65 -5.74 24.64
C ARG A 65 -0.77 -5.50 23.42
N ALA A 66 -0.84 -6.41 22.44
CA ALA A 66 -0.17 -6.23 21.16
C ALA A 66 -0.65 -4.96 20.43
N GLU A 67 -1.97 -4.71 20.40
CA GLU A 67 -2.51 -3.49 19.79
C GLU A 67 -1.96 -2.23 20.46
N LYS A 68 -1.97 -2.12 21.79
CA LYS A 68 -1.40 -0.99 22.54
C LYS A 68 0.07 -0.81 22.22
N PHE A 69 0.87 -1.86 22.23
CA PHE A 69 2.29 -1.82 21.90
C PHE A 69 2.54 -1.24 20.50
N PHE A 70 1.81 -1.72 19.50
CA PHE A 70 1.99 -1.22 18.12
C PHE A 70 1.43 0.20 17.94
N ILE A 71 0.35 0.60 18.62
CA ILE A 71 -0.13 1.99 18.64
C ILE A 71 0.96 2.92 19.17
N GLU A 72 1.58 2.59 20.29
CA GLU A 72 2.65 3.40 20.88
C GLU A 72 3.85 3.53 19.95
N LYS A 73 4.26 2.42 19.31
CA LYS A 73 5.34 2.44 18.30
C LYS A 73 4.99 3.36 17.13
N ARG A 74 3.80 3.25 16.57
CA ARG A 74 3.33 4.12 15.47
C ARG A 74 3.27 5.59 15.90
N ARG A 75 2.76 5.87 17.12
CA ARG A 75 2.71 7.22 17.68
C ARG A 75 4.11 7.83 17.83
N LYS A 76 5.08 7.05 18.32
CA LYS A 76 6.49 7.48 18.44
C LYS A 76 7.05 7.94 17.09
N PHE A 77 6.67 7.28 16.01
CA PHE A 77 7.06 7.65 14.64
C PHE A 77 6.07 8.58 13.96
N LYS A 78 5.09 9.15 14.67
CA LYS A 78 4.06 10.04 14.11
C LYS A 78 3.31 9.42 12.92
N ILE A 79 3.21 8.09 12.85
CA ILE A 79 2.47 7.36 11.82
C ILE A 79 1.00 7.31 12.23
N ARG A 80 0.12 7.88 11.42
CA ARG A 80 -1.33 7.83 11.62
C ARG A 80 -1.84 6.42 11.45
N THR A 81 -2.57 5.89 12.43
CA THR A 81 -3.34 4.65 12.28
C THR A 81 -4.73 4.99 11.75
N ILE A 82 -5.11 4.38 10.62
CA ILE A 82 -6.46 4.41 10.07
C ILE A 82 -7.01 3.00 10.21
N TYR A 83 -8.00 2.81 11.08
CA TYR A 83 -8.59 1.48 11.26
C TYR A 83 -9.47 1.11 10.08
N SER A 84 -9.35 -0.14 9.60
CA SER A 84 -10.14 -0.66 8.49
C SER A 84 -11.62 -0.88 8.84
N GLN A 85 -11.97 -0.84 10.12
CA GLN A 85 -13.33 -0.97 10.64
C GLN A 85 -13.60 0.14 11.68
N PRO A 86 -14.82 0.71 11.70
CA PRO A 86 -15.89 0.53 10.72
C PRO A 86 -15.50 1.04 9.33
N ARG A 87 -16.01 0.40 8.27
CA ARG A 87 -15.62 0.72 6.87
C ARG A 87 -15.85 2.18 6.50
N GLN A 88 -16.97 2.77 6.94
CA GLN A 88 -17.28 4.17 6.67
C GLN A 88 -16.23 5.09 7.26
N ALA A 89 -15.91 4.95 8.54
CA ALA A 89 -14.88 5.76 9.22
C ALA A 89 -13.50 5.57 8.58
N CYS A 90 -13.16 4.35 8.13
CA CYS A 90 -11.93 4.11 7.38
C CYS A 90 -11.87 4.96 6.11
N VAL A 91 -12.93 4.96 5.31
CA VAL A 91 -13.00 5.72 4.06
C VAL A 91 -12.92 7.23 4.34
N GLU A 92 -13.68 7.74 5.30
CA GLU A 92 -13.70 9.17 5.68
C GLU A 92 -12.32 9.64 6.16
N ASN A 93 -11.69 8.89 7.08
CA ASN A 93 -10.37 9.21 7.61
C ASN A 93 -9.28 9.14 6.52
N THR A 94 -9.39 8.20 5.58
CA THR A 94 -8.47 8.09 4.45
C THR A 94 -8.62 9.29 3.52
N ILE A 95 -9.86 9.67 3.15
CA ILE A 95 -10.12 10.85 2.32
C ILE A 95 -9.61 12.12 3.01
N LYS A 96 -9.83 12.27 4.31
CA LYS A 96 -9.32 13.41 5.09
C LYS A 96 -7.80 13.48 5.06
N ALA A 97 -7.11 12.35 5.24
CA ALA A 97 -5.64 12.29 5.17
C ALA A 97 -5.13 12.71 3.78
N LEU A 98 -5.71 12.16 2.71
CA LEU A 98 -5.32 12.49 1.34
C LEU A 98 -5.55 13.97 1.00
N ARG A 99 -6.70 14.55 1.40
CA ARG A 99 -6.98 15.99 1.23
C ARG A 99 -6.03 16.89 1.99
N ASN A 100 -5.44 16.40 3.07
CA ASN A 100 -4.39 17.08 3.83
C ASN A 100 -2.98 16.85 3.25
N ASN A 101 -2.89 16.34 2.03
CA ASN A 101 -1.65 16.02 1.36
C ASN A 101 -0.76 15.03 2.14
N GLU A 102 -1.38 14.04 2.78
CA GLU A 102 -0.67 12.99 3.50
C GLU A 102 -0.46 11.75 2.61
N ILE A 103 0.50 10.92 2.98
CA ILE A 103 0.72 9.59 2.39
C ILE A 103 -0.14 8.58 3.13
N VAL A 104 -0.92 7.78 2.41
CA VAL A 104 -1.67 6.66 2.99
C VAL A 104 -1.21 5.34 2.38
N PHE A 105 -0.62 4.49 3.21
CA PHE A 105 -0.16 3.15 2.82
C PHE A 105 -1.32 2.15 2.80
N ILE A 106 -1.45 1.44 1.68
CA ILE A 106 -2.52 0.44 1.45
C ILE A 106 -1.93 -0.77 0.73
N PRO A 107 -1.66 -1.88 1.42
CA PRO A 107 -1.29 -3.14 0.77
C PRO A 107 -2.52 -3.81 0.15
N ILE A 108 -2.36 -4.41 -1.05
CA ILE A 108 -3.47 -5.03 -1.80
C ILE A 108 -3.25 -6.51 -2.15
N ASP A 109 -2.23 -7.11 -1.60
CA ASP A 109 -1.80 -8.48 -1.91
C ASP A 109 -2.57 -9.58 -1.18
N GLN A 110 -3.46 -9.25 -0.27
CA GLN A 110 -4.27 -10.23 0.44
C GLN A 110 -5.59 -10.53 -0.27
N ASN A 111 -6.16 -11.73 -0.03
CA ASN A 111 -7.48 -12.08 -0.54
C ASN A 111 -8.56 -11.17 0.03
N PHE A 112 -9.27 -10.45 -0.84
CA PHE A 112 -10.31 -9.49 -0.42
C PHE A 112 -11.72 -10.08 -0.38
N GLY A 113 -11.88 -11.34 -0.77
CA GLY A 113 -13.20 -11.99 -0.82
C GLY A 113 -14.09 -11.47 -1.95
N THR A 114 -15.40 -11.45 -1.72
CA THR A 114 -16.41 -11.06 -2.73
C THR A 114 -16.51 -9.54 -2.96
N GLY A 115 -15.90 -8.73 -2.10
CA GLY A 115 -15.95 -7.26 -2.23
C GLY A 115 -14.89 -6.65 -3.15
N GLY A 116 -14.03 -7.47 -3.75
CA GLY A 116 -12.98 -7.06 -4.67
C GLY A 116 -13.27 -7.40 -6.11
N VAL A 117 -12.29 -7.16 -6.97
CA VAL A 117 -12.28 -7.62 -8.36
C VAL A 117 -11.33 -8.80 -8.51
N PHE A 118 -11.62 -9.69 -9.47
CA PHE A 118 -10.73 -10.78 -9.81
C PHE A 118 -9.73 -10.32 -10.88
N VAL A 119 -8.46 -10.29 -10.51
CA VAL A 119 -7.33 -10.00 -11.40
C VAL A 119 -6.42 -11.22 -11.50
N ASN A 120 -5.56 -11.25 -12.52
CA ASN A 120 -4.55 -12.28 -12.64
C ASN A 120 -3.41 -12.01 -11.65
N PHE A 121 -2.93 -13.06 -10.97
CA PHE A 121 -1.79 -13.01 -10.07
C PHE A 121 -1.12 -14.37 -10.08
N PHE A 122 0.12 -14.46 -10.58
CA PHE A 122 0.83 -15.71 -10.85
C PHE A 122 0.00 -16.70 -11.69
N GLY A 123 -0.63 -16.20 -12.76
CA GLY A 123 -1.42 -17.01 -13.68
C GLY A 123 -2.78 -17.49 -13.14
N LYS A 124 -3.19 -17.07 -11.93
CA LYS A 124 -4.45 -17.46 -11.29
C LYS A 124 -5.29 -16.25 -10.95
N LYS A 125 -6.62 -16.38 -11.02
CA LYS A 125 -7.55 -15.33 -10.58
C LYS A 125 -7.48 -15.16 -9.06
N ALA A 126 -7.28 -13.93 -8.61
CA ALA A 126 -7.17 -13.56 -7.21
C ALA A 126 -8.05 -12.36 -6.89
N ALA A 127 -8.93 -12.51 -5.89
CA ALA A 127 -9.80 -11.43 -5.43
C ALA A 127 -8.97 -10.32 -4.78
N THR A 128 -8.99 -9.12 -5.36
CA THR A 128 -8.10 -7.99 -5.02
C THR A 128 -8.92 -6.76 -4.65
N ALA A 129 -8.46 -6.04 -3.62
CA ALA A 129 -9.10 -4.81 -3.16
C ALA A 129 -8.97 -3.69 -4.20
N THR A 130 -10.07 -3.03 -4.52
CA THR A 130 -10.12 -1.87 -5.41
C THR A 130 -9.99 -0.53 -4.67
N GLY A 131 -9.90 -0.58 -3.34
CA GLY A 131 -9.88 0.61 -2.48
C GLY A 131 -8.92 1.71 -2.92
N PRO A 132 -7.65 1.43 -3.22
CA PRO A 132 -6.70 2.44 -3.69
C PRO A 132 -7.17 3.17 -4.94
N VAL A 133 -7.66 2.43 -5.94
CA VAL A 133 -8.12 3.00 -7.21
C VAL A 133 -9.37 3.86 -7.00
N VAL A 134 -10.36 3.35 -6.26
CA VAL A 134 -11.59 4.09 -5.94
C VAL A 134 -11.30 5.37 -5.15
N LEU A 135 -10.38 5.31 -4.18
CA LEU A 135 -9.98 6.48 -3.41
C LEU A 135 -9.25 7.51 -4.29
N ALA A 136 -8.35 7.07 -5.17
CA ALA A 136 -7.67 7.95 -6.11
C ALA A 136 -8.65 8.67 -7.04
N LEU A 137 -9.63 7.96 -7.60
CA LEU A 137 -10.68 8.53 -8.44
C LEU A 137 -11.54 9.56 -7.67
N ARG A 138 -11.79 9.36 -6.39
CA ARG A 138 -12.59 10.27 -5.54
C ARG A 138 -11.84 11.49 -5.06
N THR A 139 -10.55 11.36 -4.79
CA THR A 139 -9.73 12.41 -4.15
C THR A 139 -8.75 13.07 -5.12
N LYS A 140 -8.56 12.52 -6.29
CA LYS A 140 -7.52 12.87 -7.28
C LYS A 140 -6.10 12.60 -6.76
N ALA A 141 -5.95 11.85 -5.66
CA ALA A 141 -4.66 11.46 -5.12
C ALA A 141 -3.87 10.61 -6.11
N MET A 142 -2.56 10.79 -6.12
CA MET A 142 -1.66 9.97 -6.93
C MET A 142 -1.52 8.57 -6.33
N ILE A 143 -1.54 7.54 -7.16
CA ILE A 143 -1.17 6.19 -6.74
C ILE A 143 0.33 6.00 -6.98
N LEU A 144 1.06 5.63 -5.94
CA LEU A 144 2.50 5.41 -6.03
C LEU A 144 2.83 3.99 -5.54
N PRO A 145 3.20 3.07 -6.44
CA PRO A 145 3.70 1.77 -6.02
C PRO A 145 5.04 1.92 -5.32
N CYS A 146 5.22 1.21 -4.19
CA CYS A 146 6.43 1.34 -3.39
C CYS A 146 6.77 0.03 -2.68
N PHE A 147 8.05 -0.29 -2.63
CA PHE A 147 8.54 -1.51 -2.00
C PHE A 147 9.78 -1.21 -1.16
N ILE A 148 10.02 -2.04 -0.14
CA ILE A 148 11.26 -2.02 0.62
C ILE A 148 11.94 -3.37 0.49
N VAL A 149 13.19 -3.37 0.07
CA VAL A 149 13.99 -4.58 -0.19
C VAL A 149 15.19 -4.58 0.73
N ARG A 150 15.45 -5.72 1.38
CA ARG A 150 16.67 -5.94 2.15
C ARG A 150 17.82 -6.25 1.20
N GLN A 151 18.94 -5.58 1.39
CA GLN A 151 20.17 -5.79 0.64
C GLN A 151 21.05 -6.87 1.30
N LYS A 152 22.04 -7.37 0.58
CA LYS A 152 22.96 -8.41 1.06
C LYS A 152 23.76 -8.02 2.31
N ASP A 153 24.00 -6.72 2.51
CA ASP A 153 24.70 -6.15 3.65
C ASP A 153 23.77 -5.76 4.81
N ASP A 154 22.52 -6.27 4.80
CA ASP A 154 21.48 -5.94 5.77
C ASP A 154 21.01 -4.48 5.78
N THR A 155 21.40 -3.68 4.80
CA THR A 155 20.75 -2.39 4.54
C THR A 155 19.41 -2.61 3.86
N HIS A 156 18.65 -1.54 3.72
CA HIS A 156 17.35 -1.59 3.03
C HIS A 156 17.26 -0.49 2.00
N LYS A 157 16.61 -0.79 0.88
CA LYS A 157 16.31 0.17 -0.16
C LYS A 157 14.80 0.31 -0.30
N ILE A 158 14.29 1.53 -0.16
CA ILE A 158 12.90 1.86 -0.45
C ILE A 158 12.83 2.35 -1.88
N ILE A 159 12.07 1.65 -2.72
CA ILE A 159 11.98 1.89 -4.16
C ILE A 159 10.60 2.45 -4.46
N PHE A 160 10.55 3.62 -5.07
CA PHE A 160 9.31 4.25 -5.55
C PHE A 160 9.23 4.12 -7.06
N GLU A 161 8.21 3.41 -7.53
CA GLU A 161 7.89 3.32 -8.95
C GLU A 161 7.29 4.64 -9.48
N PRO A 162 7.24 4.84 -10.80
CA PRO A 162 6.54 5.97 -11.37
C PRO A 162 5.08 6.05 -10.90
N PRO A 163 4.58 7.25 -10.57
CA PRO A 163 3.22 7.42 -10.10
C PRO A 163 2.19 7.14 -11.21
N ILE A 164 1.02 6.66 -10.80
CA ILE A 164 -0.14 6.46 -11.66
C ILE A 164 -1.14 7.57 -11.39
N ASP A 165 -1.32 8.46 -12.34
CA ASP A 165 -2.34 9.51 -12.30
C ASP A 165 -3.57 9.04 -13.09
N LEU A 166 -4.71 8.99 -12.42
CA LEU A 166 -5.98 8.56 -13.01
C LEU A 166 -6.87 9.73 -13.47
N GLU A 167 -6.42 10.96 -13.33
CA GLU A 167 -7.25 12.15 -13.63
C GLU A 167 -7.72 12.15 -15.09
N LYS A 168 -6.82 11.83 -16.03
CA LYS A 168 -7.12 11.80 -17.47
C LYS A 168 -8.05 10.66 -17.88
N ASP A 169 -8.00 9.55 -17.14
CA ASP A 169 -8.76 8.33 -17.47
C ASP A 169 -10.00 8.14 -16.59
N ARG A 170 -10.33 9.14 -15.78
CA ARG A 170 -11.34 9.05 -14.70
C ARG A 170 -12.69 8.50 -15.14
N LEU A 171 -13.11 8.82 -16.36
CA LEU A 171 -14.39 8.38 -16.91
C LEU A 171 -14.28 7.11 -17.78
N ARG A 172 -13.08 6.57 -17.95
CA ARG A 172 -12.87 5.38 -18.79
C ARG A 172 -13.52 4.15 -18.16
N LYS A 173 -14.39 3.49 -18.94
CA LYS A 173 -15.00 2.22 -18.54
C LYS A 173 -13.89 1.18 -18.25
N GLY A 174 -14.01 0.45 -17.15
CA GLY A 174 -13.04 -0.58 -16.76
C GLY A 174 -11.81 -0.06 -16.01
N ILE A 175 -11.61 1.26 -15.84
CA ILE A 175 -10.43 1.86 -15.20
C ILE A 175 -10.07 1.22 -13.85
N ILE A 176 -11.08 0.83 -13.04
CA ILE A 176 -10.87 0.23 -11.72
C ILE A 176 -10.22 -1.14 -11.86
N ILE A 177 -10.72 -1.98 -12.75
CA ILE A 177 -10.20 -3.34 -12.96
C ILE A 177 -8.80 -3.27 -13.56
N ASP A 178 -8.62 -2.48 -14.62
CA ASP A 178 -7.34 -2.38 -15.35
C ASP A 178 -6.24 -1.81 -14.46
N THR A 179 -6.55 -0.77 -13.68
CA THR A 179 -5.57 -0.20 -12.75
C THR A 179 -5.25 -1.18 -11.60
N THR A 180 -6.26 -1.91 -11.10
CA THR A 180 -6.03 -2.93 -10.08
C THR A 180 -5.18 -4.07 -10.63
N GLN A 181 -5.38 -4.49 -11.89
CA GLN A 181 -4.53 -5.46 -12.56
C GLN A 181 -3.10 -4.93 -12.69
N ARG A 182 -2.91 -3.72 -13.22
CA ARG A 182 -1.58 -3.10 -13.34
C ARG A 182 -0.83 -3.03 -12.01
N LEU A 183 -1.49 -2.65 -10.94
CA LEU A 183 -0.90 -2.62 -9.60
C LEU A 183 -0.51 -4.03 -9.12
N THR A 184 -1.34 -5.02 -9.44
CA THR A 184 -1.07 -6.43 -9.11
C THR A 184 0.11 -6.98 -9.91
N ASP A 185 0.24 -6.61 -11.18
CA ASP A 185 1.37 -7.00 -12.04
C ASP A 185 2.70 -6.43 -11.51
N ILE A 186 2.69 -5.17 -11.05
CA ILE A 186 3.86 -4.56 -10.41
C ILE A 186 4.24 -5.34 -9.14
N ILE A 187 3.28 -5.68 -8.29
CA ILE A 187 3.53 -6.47 -7.08
C ILE A 187 4.09 -7.85 -7.44
N GLU A 188 3.51 -8.52 -8.44
CA GLU A 188 4.00 -9.82 -8.92
C GLU A 188 5.45 -9.75 -9.41
N ALA A 189 5.80 -8.71 -10.16
CA ALA A 189 7.15 -8.49 -10.65
C ALA A 189 8.17 -8.38 -9.50
N TYR A 190 7.85 -7.61 -8.45
CA TYR A 190 8.70 -7.52 -7.26
C TYR A 190 8.84 -8.85 -6.53
N ILE A 191 7.75 -9.61 -6.38
CA ILE A 191 7.79 -10.93 -5.74
C ILE A 191 8.64 -11.92 -6.56
N ARG A 192 8.60 -11.85 -7.88
CA ARG A 192 9.43 -12.70 -8.75
C ARG A 192 10.93 -12.42 -8.58
N ILE A 193 11.31 -11.14 -8.41
CA ILE A 193 12.71 -10.74 -8.21
C ILE A 193 13.17 -11.04 -6.77
N TYR A 194 12.29 -10.83 -5.79
CA TYR A 194 12.60 -10.93 -4.35
C TYR A 194 11.61 -11.85 -3.63
N PRO A 195 11.54 -13.15 -3.97
CA PRO A 195 10.50 -14.04 -3.45
C PRO A 195 10.54 -14.21 -1.93
N ALA A 196 11.70 -14.09 -1.29
CA ALA A 196 11.86 -14.19 0.16
C ALA A 196 11.27 -13.00 0.93
N GLU A 197 11.02 -11.89 0.25
CA GLU A 197 10.48 -10.67 0.89
C GLU A 197 8.96 -10.68 1.02
N TRP A 198 8.25 -11.57 0.33
CA TRP A 198 6.79 -11.61 0.40
C TRP A 198 6.26 -12.59 1.45
N GLY A 199 5.17 -12.18 2.11
CA GLY A 199 4.49 -13.00 3.12
C GLY A 199 3.65 -14.14 2.53
N TRP A 200 4.26 -15.25 2.12
CA TRP A 200 3.62 -16.42 1.52
C TRP A 200 2.56 -17.12 2.39
N ILE A 201 2.46 -16.79 3.67
CA ILE A 201 1.50 -17.38 4.62
C ILE A 201 0.04 -17.02 4.34
N HIS A 202 -0.23 -16.09 3.42
CA HIS A 202 -1.57 -15.66 3.07
C HIS A 202 -2.27 -16.63 2.13
N ARG A 203 -3.57 -16.86 2.37
CA ARG A 203 -4.44 -17.62 1.46
C ARG A 203 -4.90 -16.72 0.30
N ARG A 204 -3.96 -16.23 -0.53
CA ARG A 204 -4.19 -15.23 -1.58
C ARG A 204 -5.27 -15.65 -2.58
N TRP A 205 -5.36 -16.94 -2.91
CA TRP A 205 -6.29 -17.51 -3.88
C TRP A 205 -7.47 -18.25 -3.23
N LYS A 206 -7.83 -17.89 -1.99
CA LYS A 206 -8.95 -18.54 -1.28
C LYS A 206 -10.28 -18.36 -2.01
N SER A 207 -10.58 -17.14 -2.47
CA SER A 207 -11.81 -16.86 -3.19
C SER A 207 -11.68 -17.25 -4.67
N LYS A 208 -12.76 -17.83 -5.23
CA LYS A 208 -12.84 -18.21 -6.63
C LYS A 208 -13.86 -17.33 -7.32
N PRO A 209 -13.69 -17.00 -8.62
CA PRO A 209 -14.73 -16.36 -9.41
C PRO A 209 -15.98 -17.25 -9.44
N ASN A 210 -17.16 -16.65 -9.42
CA ASN A 210 -18.39 -17.40 -9.68
C ASN A 210 -18.41 -17.83 -11.14
N LEU A 211 -18.50 -19.15 -11.39
CA LEU A 211 -18.56 -19.73 -12.74
C LEU A 211 -19.81 -19.31 -13.55
N LYS A 212 -20.75 -18.54 -12.93
CA LYS A 212 -21.97 -18.09 -13.57
C LYS A 212 -21.88 -16.77 -14.37
N GLU A 213 -20.74 -16.08 -14.36
CA GLU A 213 -20.55 -14.81 -15.09
C GLU A 213 -19.68 -14.93 -16.35
N GLY A 214 -19.49 -16.15 -16.85
CA GLY A 214 -18.71 -16.45 -18.05
C GLY A 214 -19.52 -17.10 -19.18
N GLY A 215 -20.77 -16.69 -19.34
CA GLY A 215 -21.61 -17.18 -20.42
C GLY A 215 -22.40 -16.03 -21.06
N VAL A 216 -21.86 -15.38 -22.04
CA VAL A 216 -22.38 -14.97 -23.36
C VAL A 216 -21.23 -14.34 -24.13
#